data_b1e1e8d6e8e4ab1902fc8d6044e4c959
#
_entry.id   b1e1e8d6e8e4ab1902fc8d6044e4c959
#
_cell.length_a   1.000
_cell.length_b   1.000
_cell.length_c   1.000
_cell.angle_alpha   90.00
_cell.angle_beta   90.00
_cell.angle_gamma   90.00
#
_symmetry.space_group_name_H-M   'P 1'
#
loop_
_entity.id
_entity.type
_entity.pdbx_description
1 polymer ?
#
loop_
_entity_poly.entity_id
_entity_poly.type
_entity_poly.pdbx_seq_one_letter_code
_entity_poly.pdbx_strand_id
1 'polypeptide(L)'
;MTLPVPDVSKNLFDLNGFCSIVTGAGKGIGLTLSKTLAYHGSDLVLVGRSTRELEAAADTIRAIGRKVRTVVTDVTAEKAPEMIVNTAMDMSRRIDVLINNAGSMTFADMLGVDDKIWDDIYSVNVRAPMRIMKAVLKEMVKAGRGSVINMGSSWSSRASVFNQDGGGVDYCSSKAALQALTRAAAQDVAPKGVRVNNIAPGAVDTPMHADHRDLLYQFVKYIPMGRMGVAEDLAGTAVFLASDASTFITGQTIHVNGGMLMVD
;
A
#
# COMPACT_ATOMS: atom_id res chain seq x y z
N MET A 1 -11.00 -19.77 -18.43
CA MET A 1 -9.55 -19.64 -18.20
C MET A 1 -9.25 -20.28 -16.85
N THR A 2 -8.41 -21.29 -16.79
CA THR A 2 -7.96 -21.84 -15.51
C THR A 2 -6.93 -20.88 -14.93
N LEU A 3 -7.15 -20.42 -13.70
CA LEU A 3 -6.18 -19.60 -12.98
C LEU A 3 -4.90 -20.40 -12.74
N PRO A 4 -3.71 -19.78 -12.77
CA PRO A 4 -2.45 -20.47 -12.57
C PRO A 4 -2.38 -21.07 -11.17
N VAL A 5 -1.98 -22.35 -11.10
CA VAL A 5 -1.62 -23.01 -9.84
C VAL A 5 -0.12 -22.78 -9.61
N PRO A 6 0.31 -22.46 -8.39
CA PRO A 6 1.72 -22.21 -8.09
C PRO A 6 2.56 -23.47 -8.32
N ASP A 7 3.72 -23.30 -8.96
CA ASP A 7 4.71 -24.37 -9.14
C ASP A 7 5.69 -24.35 -7.97
N VAL A 8 5.48 -25.22 -6.99
CA VAL A 8 6.27 -25.29 -5.76
C VAL A 8 7.73 -25.71 -5.97
N SER A 9 8.11 -26.13 -7.18
CA SER A 9 9.52 -26.38 -7.53
C SER A 9 10.32 -25.09 -7.77
N LYS A 10 9.63 -23.96 -7.90
CA LYS A 10 10.22 -22.62 -8.12
C LYS A 10 10.22 -21.80 -6.84
N ASN A 11 11.04 -20.75 -6.82
CA ASN A 11 10.93 -19.73 -5.77
C ASN A 11 9.64 -18.92 -5.94
N LEU A 12 8.64 -19.22 -5.11
CA LEU A 12 7.33 -18.58 -5.18
C LEU A 12 7.37 -17.07 -4.86
N PHE A 13 8.45 -16.58 -4.25
CA PHE A 13 8.67 -15.17 -3.89
C PHE A 13 9.49 -14.40 -4.92
N ASP A 14 9.85 -15.04 -6.05
CA ASP A 14 10.60 -14.40 -7.12
C ASP A 14 9.73 -13.40 -7.90
N LEU A 15 10.23 -12.17 -8.03
CA LEU A 15 9.60 -11.08 -8.78
C LEU A 15 10.43 -10.67 -10.02
N ASN A 16 11.37 -11.52 -10.46
CA ASN A 16 12.15 -11.23 -11.65
C ASN A 16 11.24 -11.03 -12.89
N GLY A 17 11.48 -9.92 -13.60
CA GLY A 17 10.67 -9.53 -14.74
C GLY A 17 9.32 -8.91 -14.41
N PHE A 18 9.00 -8.67 -13.13
CA PHE A 18 7.82 -7.91 -12.72
C PHE A 18 8.08 -6.41 -12.82
N CYS A 19 7.00 -5.67 -13.03
CA CYS A 19 6.95 -4.21 -12.91
C CYS A 19 5.99 -3.84 -11.77
N SER A 20 6.52 -3.21 -10.73
CA SER A 20 5.75 -2.80 -9.55
C SER A 20 5.62 -1.29 -9.47
N ILE A 21 4.42 -0.81 -9.19
CA ILE A 21 4.11 0.60 -8.94
C ILE A 21 3.92 0.76 -7.43
N VAL A 22 4.61 1.74 -6.82
CA VAL A 22 4.45 2.07 -5.40
C VAL A 22 4.15 3.56 -5.25
N THR A 23 3.01 3.90 -4.65
CA THR A 23 2.66 5.29 -4.33
C THR A 23 3.16 5.67 -2.94
N GLY A 24 3.57 6.94 -2.75
CA GLY A 24 4.21 7.38 -1.52
C GLY A 24 5.59 6.73 -1.30
N ALA A 25 6.32 6.49 -2.40
CA ALA A 25 7.54 5.67 -2.41
C ALA A 25 8.81 6.40 -1.93
N GLY A 26 8.77 7.72 -1.69
CA GLY A 26 9.98 8.50 -1.40
C GLY A 26 10.57 8.28 0.00
N LYS A 27 9.79 7.81 0.97
CA LYS A 27 10.22 7.59 2.36
C LYS A 27 9.35 6.57 3.10
N GLY A 28 9.75 6.24 4.33
CA GLY A 28 8.99 5.38 5.25
C GLY A 28 8.62 4.04 4.64
N ILE A 29 7.40 3.58 4.88
CA ILE A 29 6.89 2.28 4.42
C ILE A 29 7.07 2.14 2.90
N GLY A 30 6.66 3.14 2.12
CA GLY A 30 6.73 3.05 0.66
C GLY A 30 8.15 2.85 0.12
N LEU A 31 9.15 3.51 0.69
CA LEU A 31 10.55 3.30 0.34
C LEU A 31 11.03 1.89 0.70
N THR A 32 10.73 1.43 1.93
CA THR A 32 11.10 0.07 2.37
C THR A 32 10.46 -0.99 1.48
N LEU A 33 9.16 -0.88 1.16
CA LEU A 33 8.49 -1.81 0.27
C LEU A 33 9.09 -1.79 -1.14
N SER A 34 9.41 -0.61 -1.68
CA SER A 34 10.05 -0.48 -3.00
C SER A 34 11.41 -1.19 -3.04
N LYS A 35 12.25 -0.97 -2.02
CA LYS A 35 13.54 -1.67 -1.89
C LYS A 35 13.36 -3.18 -1.79
N THR A 36 12.40 -3.62 -0.99
CA THR A 36 12.14 -5.06 -0.81
C THR A 36 11.70 -5.71 -2.13
N LEU A 37 10.76 -5.11 -2.87
CA LEU A 37 10.35 -5.62 -4.18
C LEU A 37 11.54 -5.65 -5.18
N ALA A 38 12.42 -4.65 -5.14
CA ALA A 38 13.63 -4.59 -5.97
C ALA A 38 14.61 -5.74 -5.63
N TYR A 39 14.85 -6.01 -4.34
CA TYR A 39 15.69 -7.15 -3.90
C TYR A 39 15.13 -8.50 -4.35
N HIS A 40 13.80 -8.62 -4.49
CA HIS A 40 13.14 -9.80 -5.04
C HIS A 40 13.05 -9.83 -6.57
N GLY A 41 13.60 -8.82 -7.27
CA GLY A 41 13.77 -8.84 -8.72
C GLY A 41 12.83 -7.94 -9.52
N SER A 42 11.92 -7.20 -8.87
CA SER A 42 10.99 -6.31 -9.58
C SER A 42 11.66 -5.02 -10.05
N ASP A 43 11.29 -4.56 -11.23
CA ASP A 43 11.52 -3.18 -11.67
C ASP A 43 10.44 -2.26 -11.07
N LEU A 44 10.74 -0.95 -10.85
CA LEU A 44 9.92 -0.07 -10.04
C LEU A 44 9.45 1.20 -10.75
N VAL A 45 8.20 1.59 -10.51
CA VAL A 45 7.69 2.96 -10.73
C VAL A 45 7.38 3.56 -9.37
N LEU A 46 8.16 4.57 -8.98
CA LEU A 46 8.05 5.27 -7.71
C LEU A 46 7.21 6.54 -7.87
N VAL A 47 6.14 6.65 -7.11
CA VAL A 47 5.21 7.79 -7.22
C VAL A 47 5.21 8.59 -5.92
N GLY A 48 5.30 9.93 -6.02
CA GLY A 48 5.25 10.82 -4.86
C GLY A 48 5.36 12.29 -5.25
N ARG A 49 5.36 13.18 -4.26
CA ARG A 49 5.33 14.64 -4.49
C ARG A 49 6.71 15.29 -4.49
N SER A 50 7.67 14.72 -3.79
CA SER A 50 9.01 15.29 -3.63
C SER A 50 9.98 14.68 -4.63
N THR A 51 10.42 15.47 -5.62
CA THR A 51 11.45 15.05 -6.58
C THR A 51 12.70 14.56 -5.86
N ARG A 52 13.19 15.30 -4.85
CA ARG A 52 14.40 14.94 -4.09
C ARG A 52 14.28 13.58 -3.42
N GLU A 53 13.15 13.32 -2.72
CA GLU A 53 12.95 12.05 -2.03
C GLU A 53 12.79 10.88 -3.01
N LEU A 54 12.08 11.10 -4.13
CA LEU A 54 11.91 10.05 -5.15
C LEU A 54 13.22 9.72 -5.87
N GLU A 55 14.04 10.71 -6.22
CA GLU A 55 15.33 10.43 -6.88
C GLU A 55 16.30 9.73 -5.92
N ALA A 56 16.37 10.14 -4.66
CA ALA A 56 17.14 9.43 -3.66
C ALA A 56 16.68 7.97 -3.48
N ALA A 57 15.36 7.72 -3.50
CA ALA A 57 14.80 6.39 -3.48
C ALA A 57 15.17 5.60 -4.76
N ALA A 58 15.07 6.24 -5.93
CA ALA A 58 15.42 5.65 -7.22
C ALA A 58 16.91 5.26 -7.28
N ASP A 59 17.82 6.07 -6.73
CA ASP A 59 19.23 5.75 -6.67
C ASP A 59 19.49 4.47 -5.86
N THR A 60 18.77 4.26 -4.75
CA THR A 60 18.87 3.01 -4.00
C THR A 60 18.40 1.80 -4.80
N ILE A 61 17.36 1.95 -5.63
CA ILE A 61 16.83 0.88 -6.49
C ILE A 61 17.81 0.58 -7.64
N ARG A 62 18.40 1.62 -8.25
CA ARG A 62 19.45 1.46 -9.29
C ARG A 62 20.67 0.72 -8.75
N ALA A 63 21.07 1.01 -7.49
CA ALA A 63 22.17 0.32 -6.82
C ALA A 63 21.90 -1.19 -6.60
N ILE A 64 20.64 -1.60 -6.46
CA ILE A 64 20.23 -3.01 -6.42
C ILE A 64 20.28 -3.66 -7.82
N GLY A 65 20.45 -2.88 -8.88
CA GLY A 65 20.50 -3.37 -10.26
C GLY A 65 19.12 -3.47 -10.93
N ARG A 66 18.10 -2.78 -10.43
CA ARG A 66 16.75 -2.79 -11.03
C ARG A 66 16.48 -1.52 -11.83
N LYS A 67 15.63 -1.65 -12.86
CA LYS A 67 15.12 -0.47 -13.57
C LYS A 67 14.15 0.28 -12.67
N VAL A 68 14.23 1.61 -12.74
CA VAL A 68 13.32 2.46 -11.97
C VAL A 68 12.99 3.73 -12.74
N ARG A 69 11.74 4.14 -12.65
CA ARG A 69 11.22 5.44 -13.10
C ARG A 69 10.52 6.14 -11.95
N THR A 70 10.59 7.45 -11.93
CA THR A 70 9.89 8.30 -10.96
C THR A 70 8.71 9.01 -11.63
N VAL A 71 7.61 9.17 -10.89
CA VAL A 71 6.45 9.98 -11.27
C VAL A 71 6.22 11.00 -10.17
N VAL A 72 6.66 12.23 -10.40
CA VAL A 72 6.46 13.33 -9.46
C VAL A 72 5.06 13.89 -9.65
N THR A 73 4.15 13.53 -8.76
CA THR A 73 2.76 13.99 -8.80
C THR A 73 2.10 13.87 -7.42
N ASP A 74 1.05 14.66 -7.19
CA ASP A 74 0.08 14.38 -6.14
C ASP A 74 -0.85 13.27 -6.64
N VAL A 75 -1.05 12.21 -5.84
CA VAL A 75 -1.93 11.09 -6.21
C VAL A 75 -3.39 11.50 -6.40
N THR A 76 -3.80 12.66 -5.84
CA THR A 76 -5.14 13.24 -6.00
C THR A 76 -5.32 13.97 -7.32
N ALA A 77 -4.22 14.33 -8.00
CA ALA A 77 -4.28 15.06 -9.27
C ALA A 77 -5.06 14.28 -10.34
N GLU A 78 -5.79 15.00 -11.18
CA GLU A 78 -6.67 14.38 -12.18
C GLU A 78 -5.91 13.47 -13.13
N LYS A 79 -4.74 13.88 -13.59
CA LYS A 79 -3.90 13.14 -14.54
C LYS A 79 -2.98 12.10 -13.89
N ALA A 80 -2.92 12.02 -12.56
CA ALA A 80 -2.01 11.09 -11.87
C ALA A 80 -2.18 9.62 -12.31
N PRO A 81 -3.39 9.06 -12.41
CA PRO A 81 -3.54 7.67 -12.84
C PRO A 81 -2.98 7.38 -14.23
N GLU A 82 -3.21 8.29 -15.18
CA GLU A 82 -2.72 8.18 -16.55
C GLU A 82 -1.19 8.26 -16.61
N MET A 83 -0.59 9.25 -15.94
CA MET A 83 0.87 9.40 -15.88
C MET A 83 1.54 8.16 -15.29
N ILE A 84 0.98 7.59 -14.23
CA ILE A 84 1.51 6.39 -13.54
C ILE A 84 1.48 5.18 -14.48
N VAL A 85 0.33 4.92 -15.12
CA VAL A 85 0.17 3.78 -16.03
C VAL A 85 1.08 3.93 -17.25
N ASN A 86 1.09 5.09 -17.90
CA ASN A 86 1.93 5.33 -19.07
C ASN A 86 3.41 5.13 -18.75
N THR A 87 3.90 5.65 -17.61
CA THR A 87 5.29 5.47 -17.17
C THR A 87 5.65 3.99 -17.01
N ALA A 88 4.76 3.18 -16.40
CA ALA A 88 5.00 1.75 -16.22
C ALA A 88 4.97 0.99 -17.55
N MET A 89 4.01 1.30 -18.41
CA MET A 89 3.88 0.67 -19.72
C MET A 89 5.04 1.05 -20.65
N ASP A 90 5.53 2.28 -20.61
CA ASP A 90 6.71 2.72 -21.39
C ASP A 90 8.00 2.07 -20.91
N MET A 91 8.12 1.80 -19.59
CA MET A 91 9.32 1.17 -19.02
C MET A 91 9.36 -0.33 -19.28
N SER A 92 8.23 -1.03 -19.09
CA SER A 92 8.22 -2.50 -18.98
C SER A 92 7.17 -3.21 -19.82
N ARG A 93 6.26 -2.49 -20.48
CA ARG A 93 5.13 -3.02 -21.26
C ARG A 93 4.17 -3.91 -20.42
N ARG A 94 4.26 -3.81 -19.10
CA ARG A 94 3.47 -4.60 -18.16
C ARG A 94 3.35 -3.91 -16.80
N ILE A 95 2.33 -4.28 -16.05
CA ILE A 95 2.15 -3.90 -14.65
C ILE A 95 1.73 -5.16 -13.90
N ASP A 96 2.56 -5.63 -12.97
CA ASP A 96 2.31 -6.86 -12.21
C ASP A 96 1.85 -6.58 -10.80
N VAL A 97 2.36 -5.50 -10.19
CA VAL A 97 2.05 -5.14 -8.80
C VAL A 97 1.71 -3.66 -8.71
N LEU A 98 0.65 -3.35 -7.98
CA LEU A 98 0.35 -1.99 -7.51
C LEU A 98 0.30 -1.98 -5.99
N ILE A 99 1.12 -1.13 -5.35
CA ILE A 99 0.98 -0.83 -3.93
C ILE A 99 0.45 0.59 -3.76
N ASN A 100 -0.82 0.71 -3.36
CA ASN A 100 -1.42 1.97 -2.95
C ASN A 100 -1.01 2.26 -1.50
N ASN A 101 0.17 2.90 -1.33
CA ASN A 101 0.72 3.22 -0.01
C ASN A 101 0.58 4.70 0.35
N ALA A 102 0.50 5.61 -0.61
CA ALA A 102 0.27 7.02 -0.32
C ALA A 102 -0.97 7.19 0.57
N GLY A 103 -0.83 7.95 1.64
CA GLY A 103 -1.90 8.19 2.61
C GLY A 103 -1.65 9.45 3.42
N SER A 104 -2.70 9.92 4.07
CA SER A 104 -2.68 11.03 5.00
C SER A 104 -3.46 10.67 6.26
N MET A 105 -3.13 11.29 7.38
CA MET A 105 -3.76 11.02 8.67
C MET A 105 -3.95 12.31 9.45
N THR A 106 -5.06 12.39 10.18
CA THR A 106 -5.33 13.39 11.20
C THR A 106 -5.85 12.71 12.47
N PHE A 107 -5.99 13.45 13.53
CA PHE A 107 -6.49 12.98 14.83
C PHE A 107 -7.76 13.75 15.25
N ALA A 108 -8.63 14.09 14.29
CA ALA A 108 -9.88 14.76 14.61
C ALA A 108 -10.84 13.87 15.41
N ASP A 109 -11.52 14.45 16.39
CA ASP A 109 -12.66 13.82 17.07
C ASP A 109 -13.96 14.02 16.27
N MET A 110 -15.03 13.33 16.69
CA MET A 110 -16.32 13.38 15.97
C MET A 110 -16.98 14.76 16.02
N LEU A 111 -16.78 15.53 17.08
CA LEU A 111 -17.42 16.83 17.25
C LEU A 111 -16.60 17.97 16.63
N GLY A 112 -15.29 17.78 16.47
CA GLY A 112 -14.34 18.78 15.96
C GLY A 112 -13.84 18.49 14.55
N VAL A 113 -14.29 17.43 13.87
CA VAL A 113 -13.85 17.14 12.49
C VAL A 113 -14.35 18.22 11.53
N ASP A 114 -13.42 18.80 10.77
CA ASP A 114 -13.69 19.80 9.74
C ASP A 114 -14.00 19.13 8.40
N ASP A 115 -15.05 19.57 7.70
CA ASP A 115 -15.49 18.99 6.43
C ASP A 115 -14.39 18.99 5.38
N LYS A 116 -13.57 20.08 5.32
CA LYS A 116 -12.47 20.19 4.37
C LYS A 116 -11.37 19.18 4.68
N ILE A 117 -11.01 19.02 5.95
CA ILE A 117 -10.03 18.02 6.39
C ILE A 117 -10.54 16.61 6.07
N TRP A 118 -11.81 16.34 6.33
CA TRP A 118 -12.48 15.09 5.96
C TRP A 118 -12.34 14.80 4.46
N ASP A 119 -12.72 15.77 3.60
CA ASP A 119 -12.65 15.62 2.15
C ASP A 119 -11.21 15.40 1.66
N ASP A 120 -10.23 16.12 2.23
CA ASP A 120 -8.81 15.95 1.91
C ASP A 120 -8.33 14.54 2.27
N ILE A 121 -8.67 14.01 3.45
CA ILE A 121 -8.33 12.64 3.87
C ILE A 121 -8.97 11.61 2.95
N TYR A 122 -10.25 11.73 2.64
CA TYR A 122 -10.94 10.81 1.72
C TYR A 122 -10.41 10.91 0.30
N SER A 123 -10.01 12.09 -0.14
CA SER A 123 -9.39 12.29 -1.46
C SER A 123 -8.10 11.49 -1.59
N VAL A 124 -7.23 11.54 -0.56
CA VAL A 124 -5.94 10.83 -0.57
C VAL A 124 -6.11 9.34 -0.28
N ASN A 125 -6.89 8.97 0.76
CA ASN A 125 -6.92 7.60 1.27
C ASN A 125 -7.89 6.68 0.54
N VAL A 126 -8.89 7.23 -0.17
CA VAL A 126 -9.95 6.45 -0.81
C VAL A 126 -10.05 6.75 -2.30
N ARG A 127 -10.28 8.03 -2.68
CA ARG A 127 -10.52 8.40 -4.08
C ARG A 127 -9.29 8.18 -4.94
N ALA A 128 -8.10 8.57 -4.48
CA ALA A 128 -6.86 8.39 -5.24
C ALA A 128 -6.53 6.91 -5.47
N PRO A 129 -6.49 6.03 -4.44
CA PRO A 129 -6.33 4.58 -4.65
C PRO A 129 -7.36 3.99 -5.61
N MET A 130 -8.63 4.36 -5.48
CA MET A 130 -9.70 3.90 -6.40
C MET A 130 -9.40 4.28 -7.85
N ARG A 131 -9.00 5.53 -8.11
CA ARG A 131 -8.72 6.02 -9.48
C ARG A 131 -7.48 5.37 -10.08
N ILE A 132 -6.40 5.24 -9.29
CA ILE A 132 -5.15 4.60 -9.72
C ILE A 132 -5.41 3.11 -9.97
N MET A 133 -6.08 2.43 -9.03
CA MET A 133 -6.46 1.02 -9.18
C MET A 133 -7.32 0.80 -10.43
N LYS A 134 -8.34 1.64 -10.69
CA LYS A 134 -9.18 1.57 -11.89
C LYS A 134 -8.35 1.65 -13.18
N ALA A 135 -7.33 2.50 -13.23
CA ALA A 135 -6.47 2.65 -14.40
C ALA A 135 -5.53 1.43 -14.57
N VAL A 136 -4.88 1.00 -13.49
CA VAL A 136 -3.95 -0.14 -13.47
C VAL A 136 -4.68 -1.46 -13.77
N LEU A 137 -5.85 -1.68 -13.20
CA LEU A 137 -6.64 -2.89 -13.40
C LEU A 137 -7.02 -3.11 -14.85
N LYS A 138 -7.16 -2.06 -15.68
CA LYS A 138 -7.40 -2.21 -17.11
C LYS A 138 -6.27 -2.98 -17.80
N GLU A 139 -5.01 -2.67 -17.44
CA GLU A 139 -3.84 -3.34 -18.02
C GLU A 139 -3.64 -4.75 -17.42
N MET A 140 -3.81 -4.90 -16.10
CA MET A 140 -3.71 -6.20 -15.44
C MET A 140 -4.76 -7.21 -15.96
N VAL A 141 -6.02 -6.76 -16.15
CA VAL A 141 -7.11 -7.60 -16.71
C VAL A 141 -6.82 -8.01 -18.15
N LYS A 142 -6.28 -7.10 -18.99
CA LYS A 142 -5.84 -7.45 -20.35
C LYS A 142 -4.75 -8.51 -20.33
N ALA A 143 -3.82 -8.42 -19.37
CA ALA A 143 -2.74 -9.38 -19.20
C ALA A 143 -3.17 -10.70 -18.53
N GLY A 144 -4.38 -10.76 -17.95
CA GLY A 144 -4.90 -11.93 -17.22
C GLY A 144 -4.15 -12.21 -15.91
N ARG A 145 -3.42 -11.24 -15.35
CA ARG A 145 -2.61 -11.38 -14.13
C ARG A 145 -2.37 -10.03 -13.46
N GLY A 146 -2.17 -10.04 -12.16
CA GLY A 146 -1.79 -8.85 -11.39
C GLY A 146 -2.08 -8.99 -9.91
N SER A 147 -1.41 -8.19 -9.11
CA SER A 147 -1.64 -8.08 -7.67
C SER A 147 -1.73 -6.62 -7.25
N VAL A 148 -2.84 -6.23 -6.65
CA VAL A 148 -3.03 -4.93 -6.02
C VAL A 148 -2.96 -5.11 -4.51
N ILE A 149 -2.17 -4.26 -3.85
CA ILE A 149 -1.99 -4.23 -2.41
C ILE A 149 -2.34 -2.82 -1.92
N ASN A 150 -3.41 -2.70 -1.16
CA ASN A 150 -3.80 -1.45 -0.54
C ASN A 150 -3.22 -1.37 0.88
N MET A 151 -2.66 -0.21 1.26
CA MET A 151 -2.18 0.00 2.62
C MET A 151 -3.31 0.55 3.49
N GLY A 152 -3.95 -0.37 4.22
CA GLY A 152 -4.98 -0.07 5.20
C GLY A 152 -4.43 0.42 6.53
N SER A 153 -5.10 0.00 7.61
CA SER A 153 -4.67 0.23 8.99
C SER A 153 -5.43 -0.74 9.89
N SER A 154 -4.85 -1.14 11.00
CA SER A 154 -5.59 -1.85 12.07
C SER A 154 -6.77 -1.02 12.61
N TRP A 155 -6.70 0.32 12.45
CA TRP A 155 -7.80 1.21 12.82
C TRP A 155 -8.97 1.20 11.84
N SER A 156 -8.89 0.49 10.73
CA SER A 156 -10.04 0.22 9.85
C SER A 156 -11.03 -0.79 10.44
N SER A 157 -10.57 -1.66 11.33
CA SER A 157 -11.37 -2.73 11.95
C SER A 157 -11.67 -2.46 13.43
N ARG A 158 -11.03 -1.43 14.00
CA ARG A 158 -11.21 -1.00 15.38
C ARG A 158 -10.98 0.51 15.45
N ALA A 159 -11.83 1.24 16.16
CA ALA A 159 -11.56 2.63 16.49
C ALA A 159 -10.25 2.76 17.27
N SER A 160 -9.58 3.90 17.16
CA SER A 160 -8.38 4.20 17.93
C SER A 160 -8.65 4.00 19.44
N VAL A 161 -7.68 3.45 20.15
CA VAL A 161 -7.74 3.33 21.62
C VAL A 161 -7.48 4.64 22.36
N PHE A 162 -7.26 5.73 21.64
CA PHE A 162 -6.95 7.06 22.19
C PHE A 162 -8.16 7.98 22.20
N ASN A 163 -9.17 7.63 22.99
CA ASN A 163 -10.39 8.43 23.10
C ASN A 163 -10.21 9.74 23.89
N GLN A 164 -9.01 10.07 24.39
CA GLN A 164 -8.83 11.28 25.19
C GLN A 164 -8.44 12.53 24.40
N ASP A 165 -7.89 12.34 23.16
CA ASP A 165 -7.39 13.46 22.32
C ASP A 165 -7.86 13.39 20.86
N GLY A 166 -8.97 12.74 20.58
CA GLY A 166 -9.49 12.57 19.23
C GLY A 166 -9.19 11.20 18.62
N GLY A 167 -10.23 10.55 18.06
CA GLY A 167 -10.18 9.18 17.56
C GLY A 167 -9.71 9.02 16.13
N GLY A 168 -9.38 10.11 15.41
CA GLY A 168 -9.07 10.06 13.98
C GLY A 168 -10.25 9.53 13.19
N VAL A 169 -11.45 10.07 13.39
CA VAL A 169 -12.68 9.53 12.79
C VAL A 169 -12.62 9.53 11.25
N ASP A 170 -12.02 10.53 10.67
CA ASP A 170 -11.77 10.70 9.25
C ASP A 170 -10.77 9.65 8.73
N TYR A 171 -9.67 9.45 9.44
CA TYR A 171 -8.67 8.45 9.08
C TYR A 171 -9.21 7.02 9.22
N CYS A 172 -9.78 6.68 10.37
CA CYS A 172 -10.33 5.33 10.64
C CYS A 172 -11.40 4.95 9.62
N SER A 173 -12.35 5.86 9.35
CA SER A 173 -13.41 5.63 8.38
C SER A 173 -12.88 5.56 6.95
N SER A 174 -11.89 6.37 6.56
CA SER A 174 -11.27 6.30 5.24
C SER A 174 -10.55 4.97 5.02
N LYS A 175 -9.84 4.45 6.05
CA LYS A 175 -9.15 3.15 5.95
C LYS A 175 -10.15 1.98 5.96
N ALA A 176 -11.28 2.09 6.65
CA ALA A 176 -12.38 1.13 6.55
C ALA A 176 -13.03 1.14 5.16
N ALA A 177 -13.22 2.33 4.56
CA ALA A 177 -13.69 2.46 3.19
C ALA A 177 -12.73 1.82 2.17
N LEU A 178 -11.42 2.02 2.33
CA LEU A 178 -10.40 1.38 1.49
C LEU A 178 -10.41 -0.15 1.63
N GLN A 179 -10.62 -0.66 2.83
CA GLN A 179 -10.77 -2.11 3.08
C GLN A 179 -12.02 -2.68 2.39
N ALA A 180 -13.15 -1.97 2.44
CA ALA A 180 -14.36 -2.35 1.73
C ALA A 180 -14.15 -2.32 0.20
N LEU A 181 -13.50 -1.26 -0.30
CA LEU A 181 -13.14 -1.13 -1.72
C LEU A 181 -12.23 -2.27 -2.18
N THR A 182 -11.29 -2.73 -1.34
CA THR A 182 -10.44 -3.90 -1.61
C THR A 182 -11.26 -5.15 -1.88
N ARG A 183 -12.25 -5.45 -1.02
CA ARG A 183 -13.12 -6.62 -1.19
C ARG A 183 -13.98 -6.53 -2.46
N ALA A 184 -14.59 -5.37 -2.70
CA ALA A 184 -15.40 -5.14 -3.88
C ALA A 184 -14.59 -5.29 -5.18
N ALA A 185 -13.41 -4.66 -5.25
CA ALA A 185 -12.53 -4.78 -6.40
C ALA A 185 -12.04 -6.23 -6.60
N ALA A 186 -11.69 -6.93 -5.52
CA ALA A 186 -11.29 -8.34 -5.58
C ALA A 186 -12.39 -9.21 -6.22
N GLN A 187 -13.64 -9.03 -5.80
CA GLN A 187 -14.79 -9.76 -6.35
C GLN A 187 -14.94 -9.54 -7.87
N ASP A 188 -14.72 -8.31 -8.33
CA ASP A 188 -14.90 -7.94 -9.75
C ASP A 188 -13.80 -8.49 -10.66
N VAL A 189 -12.54 -8.57 -10.15
CA VAL A 189 -11.38 -8.87 -11.00
C VAL A 189 -10.76 -10.24 -10.78
N ALA A 190 -11.11 -10.97 -9.72
CA ALA A 190 -10.62 -12.32 -9.47
C ALA A 190 -10.92 -13.29 -10.65
N PRO A 191 -12.11 -13.30 -11.27
CA PRO A 191 -12.37 -14.14 -12.44
C PRO A 191 -11.48 -13.81 -13.66
N LYS A 192 -10.82 -12.63 -13.63
CA LYS A 192 -9.95 -12.11 -14.69
C LYS A 192 -8.46 -12.31 -14.36
N GLY A 193 -8.12 -13.10 -13.33
CA GLY A 193 -6.76 -13.43 -12.95
C GLY A 193 -6.03 -12.37 -12.12
N VAL A 194 -6.74 -11.39 -11.55
CA VAL A 194 -6.15 -10.32 -10.76
C VAL A 194 -6.57 -10.44 -9.30
N ARG A 195 -5.61 -10.27 -8.39
CA ARG A 195 -5.84 -10.30 -6.94
C ARG A 195 -5.80 -8.88 -6.37
N VAL A 196 -6.63 -8.60 -5.39
CA VAL A 196 -6.65 -7.32 -4.67
C VAL A 196 -6.72 -7.62 -3.18
N ASN A 197 -5.71 -7.22 -2.43
CA ASN A 197 -5.61 -7.46 -0.98
C ASN A 197 -5.24 -6.19 -0.24
N ASN A 198 -5.32 -6.24 1.07
CA ASN A 198 -5.01 -5.14 1.96
C ASN A 198 -3.99 -5.59 3.01
N ILE A 199 -2.99 -4.76 3.28
CA ILE A 199 -2.14 -4.87 4.47
C ILE A 199 -2.63 -3.83 5.47
N ALA A 200 -2.87 -4.26 6.70
CA ALA A 200 -3.32 -3.39 7.79
C ALA A 200 -2.21 -3.28 8.86
N PRO A 201 -1.32 -2.29 8.76
CA PRO A 201 -0.31 -2.05 9.78
C PRO A 201 -0.93 -1.67 11.12
N GLY A 202 -0.25 -2.03 12.21
CA GLY A 202 -0.45 -1.44 13.53
C GLY A 202 0.27 -0.12 13.69
N ALA A 203 0.71 0.17 14.92
CA ALA A 203 1.56 1.31 15.20
C ALA A 203 2.98 1.05 14.67
N VAL A 204 3.37 1.77 13.62
CA VAL A 204 4.67 1.65 12.94
C VAL A 204 5.41 2.97 13.05
N ASP A 205 6.65 2.95 13.54
CA ASP A 205 7.51 4.14 13.60
C ASP A 205 7.93 4.55 12.19
N THR A 206 7.41 5.68 11.75
CA THR A 206 7.64 6.21 10.39
C THR A 206 7.77 7.73 10.44
N PRO A 207 8.38 8.35 9.42
CA PRO A 207 8.43 9.81 9.32
C PRO A 207 7.05 10.50 9.30
N MET A 208 5.98 9.80 8.98
CA MET A 208 4.61 10.33 9.05
C MET A 208 4.21 10.72 10.49
N HIS A 209 4.81 10.09 11.46
CA HIS A 209 4.48 10.25 12.88
C HIS A 209 5.53 11.05 13.66
N ALA A 210 6.47 11.74 12.98
CA ALA A 210 7.60 12.41 13.64
C ALA A 210 7.14 13.39 14.73
N ASP A 211 6.05 14.13 14.47
CA ASP A 211 5.51 15.15 15.38
C ASP A 211 4.66 14.54 16.52
N HIS A 212 4.34 13.26 16.47
CA HIS A 212 3.48 12.56 17.44
C HIS A 212 4.14 11.29 18.00
N ARG A 213 5.46 11.21 17.96
CA ARG A 213 6.22 10.02 18.39
C ARG A 213 5.92 9.62 19.82
N ASP A 214 5.93 10.57 20.75
CA ASP A 214 5.68 10.30 22.17
C ASP A 214 4.29 9.73 22.41
N LEU A 215 3.30 10.25 21.69
CA LEU A 215 1.94 9.70 21.70
C LEU A 215 1.94 8.26 21.20
N LEU A 216 2.63 7.98 20.10
CA LEU A 216 2.71 6.63 19.53
C LEU A 216 3.42 5.62 20.44
N TYR A 217 4.48 6.03 21.15
CA TYR A 217 5.16 5.15 22.10
C TYR A 217 4.25 4.71 23.26
N GLN A 218 3.21 5.47 23.59
CA GLN A 218 2.21 5.03 24.57
C GLN A 218 1.40 3.82 24.11
N PHE A 219 1.38 3.52 22.79
CA PHE A 219 0.74 2.33 22.24
C PHE A 219 1.49 1.04 22.56
N VAL A 220 2.79 1.09 22.83
CA VAL A 220 3.60 -0.11 23.06
C VAL A 220 2.99 -1.02 24.13
N LYS A 221 2.38 -0.42 25.17
CA LYS A 221 1.67 -1.18 26.23
C LYS A 221 0.48 -2.00 25.75
N TYR A 222 -0.07 -1.67 24.55
CA TYR A 222 -1.18 -2.39 23.93
C TYR A 222 -0.76 -3.34 22.82
N ILE A 223 0.56 -3.43 22.54
CA ILE A 223 1.12 -4.30 21.53
C ILE A 223 1.70 -5.55 22.21
N PRO A 224 1.09 -6.73 22.08
CA PRO A 224 1.58 -7.96 22.74
C PRO A 224 3.05 -8.28 22.46
N MET A 225 3.57 -7.96 21.26
CA MET A 225 4.99 -8.14 20.93
C MET A 225 5.93 -7.11 21.62
N GLY A 226 5.41 -6.17 22.42
CA GLY A 226 6.17 -5.28 23.30
C GLY A 226 6.98 -4.20 22.60
N ARG A 227 6.76 -3.93 21.31
CA ARG A 227 7.46 -2.89 20.56
C ARG A 227 6.59 -2.26 19.48
N MET A 228 6.94 -1.06 19.07
CA MET A 228 6.47 -0.48 17.82
C MET A 228 6.91 -1.36 16.63
N GLY A 229 6.10 -1.41 15.59
CA GLY A 229 6.53 -1.93 14.30
C GLY A 229 7.52 -0.98 13.63
N VAL A 230 8.30 -1.51 12.70
CA VAL A 230 9.11 -0.76 11.74
C VAL A 230 8.65 -1.07 10.32
N ALA A 231 9.04 -0.25 9.35
CA ALA A 231 8.61 -0.46 7.96
C ALA A 231 9.01 -1.84 7.42
N GLU A 232 10.11 -2.39 7.88
CA GLU A 232 10.64 -3.71 7.54
C GLU A 232 9.73 -4.87 7.99
N ASP A 233 8.95 -4.69 9.04
CA ASP A 233 7.98 -5.71 9.50
C ASP A 233 6.88 -5.98 8.45
N LEU A 234 6.64 -5.01 7.55
CA LEU A 234 5.64 -5.13 6.47
C LEU A 234 6.20 -5.77 5.20
N ALA A 235 7.52 -5.82 5.08
CA ALA A 235 8.22 -6.19 3.85
C ALA A 235 7.88 -7.60 3.37
N GLY A 236 7.95 -8.59 4.26
CA GLY A 236 7.64 -9.99 3.95
C GLY A 236 6.20 -10.18 3.46
N THR A 237 5.25 -9.53 4.13
CA THR A 237 3.84 -9.59 3.72
C THR A 237 3.61 -8.95 2.35
N ALA A 238 4.29 -7.86 2.05
CA ALA A 238 4.18 -7.21 0.74
C ALA A 238 4.72 -8.10 -0.38
N VAL A 239 5.88 -8.74 -0.20
CA VAL A 239 6.42 -9.70 -1.18
C VAL A 239 5.51 -10.92 -1.32
N PHE A 240 5.01 -11.47 -0.22
CA PHE A 240 4.05 -12.58 -0.23
C PHE A 240 2.83 -12.23 -1.09
N LEU A 241 2.19 -11.08 -0.86
CA LEU A 241 1.02 -10.66 -1.63
C LEU A 241 1.35 -10.28 -3.07
N ALA A 242 2.55 -9.78 -3.36
CA ALA A 242 2.99 -9.41 -4.70
C ALA A 242 3.27 -10.65 -5.57
N SER A 243 3.70 -11.74 -4.98
CA SER A 243 4.26 -12.91 -5.65
C SER A 243 3.26 -14.06 -5.88
N ASP A 244 3.75 -15.12 -6.51
CA ASP A 244 2.97 -16.34 -6.75
C ASP A 244 2.72 -17.17 -5.46
N ALA A 245 3.37 -16.81 -4.34
CA ALA A 245 3.12 -17.41 -3.03
C ALA A 245 1.69 -17.17 -2.51
N SER A 246 0.95 -16.22 -3.09
CA SER A 246 -0.41 -15.85 -2.68
C SER A 246 -1.46 -15.95 -3.78
N THR A 247 -1.26 -16.83 -4.77
CA THR A 247 -2.15 -16.96 -5.94
C THR A 247 -3.61 -17.29 -5.60
N PHE A 248 -3.88 -17.86 -4.43
CA PHE A 248 -5.24 -18.19 -4.00
C PHE A 248 -5.76 -17.25 -2.88
N ILE A 249 -5.13 -16.06 -2.73
CA ILE A 249 -5.50 -15.06 -1.71
C ILE A 249 -5.95 -13.79 -2.41
N THR A 250 -7.22 -13.44 -2.28
CA THR A 250 -7.79 -12.19 -2.77
C THR A 250 -8.92 -11.70 -1.86
N GLY A 251 -9.15 -10.39 -1.78
CA GLY A 251 -10.15 -9.76 -0.92
C GLY A 251 -9.78 -9.75 0.57
N GLN A 252 -8.57 -10.18 0.94
CA GLN A 252 -8.17 -10.33 2.33
C GLN A 252 -7.50 -9.09 2.89
N THR A 253 -7.62 -8.92 4.21
CA THR A 253 -6.85 -7.95 4.99
C THR A 253 -5.88 -8.71 5.89
N ILE A 254 -4.58 -8.54 5.65
CA ILE A 254 -3.55 -9.13 6.50
C ILE A 254 -3.09 -8.09 7.51
N HIS A 255 -3.35 -8.37 8.79
CA HIS A 255 -2.94 -7.52 9.90
C HIS A 255 -1.47 -7.77 10.25
N VAL A 256 -0.65 -6.69 10.20
CA VAL A 256 0.76 -6.70 10.59
C VAL A 256 0.93 -5.67 11.71
N ASN A 257 0.63 -6.06 12.95
CA ASN A 257 0.38 -5.14 14.04
C ASN A 257 0.92 -5.59 15.42
N GLY A 258 1.77 -6.62 15.44
CA GLY A 258 2.35 -7.14 16.69
C GLY A 258 1.33 -7.69 17.69
N GLY A 259 0.12 -8.06 17.22
CA GLY A 259 -0.96 -8.56 18.06
C GLY A 259 -1.85 -7.45 18.64
N MET A 260 -1.64 -6.18 18.28
CA MET A 260 -2.43 -5.04 18.80
C MET A 260 -3.92 -5.18 18.47
N LEU A 261 -4.25 -5.82 17.37
CA LEU A 261 -5.58 -6.18 16.96
C LEU A 261 -5.59 -7.61 16.42
N MET A 262 -6.41 -8.46 17.02
CA MET A 262 -6.69 -9.82 16.58
C MET A 262 -8.17 -9.88 16.21
N VAL A 263 -8.45 -10.16 14.95
CA VAL A 263 -9.81 -10.27 14.41
C VAL A 263 -9.92 -11.56 13.61
N ASP A 264 -11.12 -12.13 13.58
CA ASP A 264 -11.46 -13.31 12.81
C ASP A 264 -11.58 -12.98 11.31
#